data_63d64fcb4c3bfd5272ee870f5ed3870a
#
_entry.id   63d64fcb4c3bfd5272ee870f5ed3870a
#
_cell.length_a   1.000
_cell.length_b   1.000
_cell.length_c   1.000
_cell.angle_alpha   90.00
_cell.angle_beta   90.00
_cell.angle_gamma   90.00
#
_symmetry.space_group_name_H-M   'P 1'
#
loop_
_entity.id
_entity.type
_entity.pdbx_description
1 polymer ?
#
loop_
_entity_poly.entity_id
_entity_poly.type
_entity_poly.pdbx_seq_one_letter_code
_entity_poly.pdbx_strand_id
1 'polypeptide(L)'
;MAASYCGADVVKLQKRSLKAIPKEVAERVRSDAHSFGSTEYEHRKALEFGIGQHSELKDLAVGLGMQYTASAWDQESYDELVELGVPWIKIPSALNLSWLRWNLQPVLPVHVSLGMTTIQERNEILDNCKGDPPVVPYACTSTYPCNNEDTYLLEIPELKRRFSKVGFSGHHRGIALDIGAFLLGAGVIERHFTLDRAGKGTDHAASLEPEGLKKLCRDLKAVQSAWKRKPDDLPISEVSIRKKLKGL
;
A
#
# COMPACT_ATOMS: atom_id res chain seq x y z
N MET A 1 -1.52 15.94 -5.92
CA MET A 1 -1.70 16.31 -7.35
C MET A 1 -1.10 15.28 -8.31
N ALA A 2 0.22 15.03 -8.33
CA ALA A 2 0.81 14.07 -9.30
C ALA A 2 0.18 12.67 -9.26
N ALA A 3 -0.04 12.08 -8.08
CA ALA A 3 -0.67 10.77 -7.94
C ALA A 3 -2.11 10.74 -8.50
N SER A 4 -2.91 11.80 -8.26
CA SER A 4 -4.25 11.94 -8.84
C SER A 4 -4.19 11.99 -10.37
N TYR A 5 -3.29 12.79 -10.93
CA TYR A 5 -3.09 12.85 -12.38
C TYR A 5 -2.70 11.49 -12.98
N CYS A 6 -1.98 10.66 -12.23
CA CYS A 6 -1.63 9.29 -12.63
C CYS A 6 -2.80 8.30 -12.52
N GLY A 7 -3.90 8.68 -11.87
CA GLY A 7 -5.10 7.85 -11.71
C GLY A 7 -5.09 6.95 -10.49
N ALA A 8 -4.29 7.27 -9.46
CA ALA A 8 -4.34 6.60 -8.16
C ALA A 8 -5.67 6.89 -7.44
N ASP A 9 -6.22 5.89 -6.77
CA ASP A 9 -7.48 6.02 -6.02
C ASP A 9 -7.24 6.51 -4.59
N VAL A 10 -6.04 6.25 -4.05
CA VAL A 10 -5.66 6.55 -2.66
C VAL A 10 -4.26 7.10 -2.59
N VAL A 11 -4.02 8.08 -1.75
CA VAL A 11 -2.68 8.47 -1.30
C VAL A 11 -2.50 8.10 0.16
N LYS A 12 -1.34 7.51 0.47
CA LYS A 12 -0.99 7.07 1.81
C LYS A 12 0.35 7.66 2.22
N LEU A 13 0.36 8.32 3.36
CA LEU A 13 1.57 8.81 4.00
C LEU A 13 1.97 7.92 5.19
N GLN A 14 2.94 8.37 5.97
CA GLN A 14 3.29 7.78 7.26
C GLN A 14 3.00 8.81 8.35
N LYS A 15 2.57 8.35 9.51
CA LYS A 15 2.38 9.17 10.71
C LYS A 15 3.09 8.52 11.88
N ARG A 16 3.94 9.31 12.55
CA ARG A 16 4.74 8.86 13.68
C ARG A 16 4.78 9.94 14.74
N SER A 17 4.60 9.56 16.00
CA SER A 17 4.92 10.42 17.12
C SER A 17 6.43 10.39 17.39
N LEU A 18 7.07 11.54 17.32
CA LEU A 18 8.51 11.65 17.65
C LEU A 18 8.79 11.30 19.11
N LYS A 19 7.81 11.46 19.99
CA LYS A 19 7.90 11.11 21.42
C LYS A 19 7.92 9.60 21.66
N ALA A 20 7.31 8.83 20.75
CA ALA A 20 7.25 7.38 20.83
C ALA A 20 8.54 6.69 20.37
N ILE A 21 9.51 7.43 19.83
CA ILE A 21 10.79 6.88 19.39
C ILE A 21 11.61 6.54 20.64
N PRO A 22 11.99 5.27 20.88
CA PRO A 22 12.84 4.90 22.00
C PRO A 22 14.16 5.68 21.97
N LYS A 23 14.66 6.08 23.15
CA LYS A 23 15.86 6.92 23.27
C LYS A 23 17.08 6.32 22.55
N GLU A 24 17.31 5.03 22.72
CA GLU A 24 18.40 4.30 22.08
C GLU A 24 18.30 4.25 20.54
N VAL A 25 17.09 4.39 20.01
CA VAL A 25 16.84 4.52 18.56
C VAL A 25 17.03 5.96 18.13
N ALA A 26 16.48 6.92 18.87
CA ALA A 26 16.57 8.34 18.57
C ALA A 26 18.02 8.85 18.48
N GLU A 27 18.89 8.33 19.34
CA GLU A 27 20.31 8.70 19.45
C GLU A 27 21.22 7.98 18.43
N ARG A 28 20.70 7.01 17.63
CA ARG A 28 21.51 6.33 16.62
C ARG A 28 22.07 7.33 15.62
N VAL A 29 23.38 7.29 15.45
CA VAL A 29 24.06 8.14 14.46
C VAL A 29 23.70 7.69 13.04
N ARG A 30 23.41 8.64 12.19
CA ARG A 30 23.20 8.46 10.77
C ARG A 30 24.27 9.22 9.99
N SER A 31 24.95 8.48 9.12
CA SER A 31 26.03 9.03 8.27
C SER A 31 25.83 8.70 6.78
N ASP A 32 24.70 8.07 6.41
CA ASP A 32 24.40 7.74 5.03
C ASP A 32 23.95 8.96 4.22
N ALA A 33 24.13 8.92 2.91
CA ALA A 33 23.80 10.03 1.99
C ALA A 33 22.30 10.38 1.97
N HIS A 34 21.43 9.49 2.45
CA HIS A 34 19.99 9.67 2.49
C HIS A 34 19.49 10.29 3.80
N SER A 35 20.39 10.51 4.77
CA SER A 35 20.01 11.09 6.06
C SER A 35 19.70 12.58 5.96
N PHE A 36 18.63 13.03 6.63
CA PHE A 36 18.24 14.44 6.80
C PHE A 36 18.69 15.02 8.14
N GLY A 37 19.55 14.32 8.89
CA GLY A 37 20.12 14.74 10.16
C GLY A 37 21.27 13.83 10.56
N SER A 38 21.96 14.16 11.65
CA SER A 38 23.08 13.40 12.20
C SER A 38 22.62 12.23 13.08
N THR A 39 21.37 12.26 13.53
CA THR A 39 20.75 11.21 14.33
C THR A 39 19.46 10.70 13.70
N GLU A 40 19.00 9.52 14.13
CA GLU A 40 17.70 8.99 13.69
C GLU A 40 16.54 9.94 14.06
N TYR A 41 16.60 10.55 15.24
CA TYR A 41 15.60 11.53 15.66
C TYR A 41 15.53 12.75 14.72
N GLU A 42 16.70 13.35 14.41
CA GLU A 42 16.75 14.50 13.50
C GLU A 42 16.26 14.13 12.11
N HIS A 43 16.65 12.96 11.61
CA HIS A 43 16.17 12.44 10.33
C HIS A 43 14.63 12.30 10.32
N ARG A 44 14.04 11.69 11.35
CA ARG A 44 12.58 11.53 11.45
C ARG A 44 11.88 12.86 11.59
N LYS A 45 12.41 13.75 12.43
CA LYS A 45 11.86 15.10 12.62
C LYS A 45 11.80 15.91 11.33
N ALA A 46 12.79 15.74 10.45
CA ALA A 46 12.83 16.44 9.17
C ALA A 46 11.78 15.93 8.16
N LEU A 47 11.28 14.71 8.34
CA LEU A 47 10.35 14.03 7.41
C LEU A 47 8.92 13.95 7.94
N GLU A 48 8.71 14.16 9.25
CA GLU A 48 7.41 13.97 9.88
C GLU A 48 6.51 15.19 9.71
N PHE A 49 5.25 14.94 9.39
CA PHE A 49 4.19 15.94 9.35
C PHE A 49 3.38 15.96 10.65
N GLY A 50 3.05 17.15 11.14
CA GLY A 50 2.08 17.30 12.22
C GLY A 50 0.65 16.98 11.76
N ILE A 51 -0.25 16.70 12.72
CA ILE A 51 -1.63 16.30 12.39
C ILE A 51 -2.39 17.37 11.58
N GLY A 52 -2.10 18.66 11.79
CA GLY A 52 -2.66 19.74 10.97
C GLY A 52 -2.27 19.64 9.50
N GLN A 53 -1.01 19.29 9.20
CA GLN A 53 -0.56 19.06 7.82
C GLN A 53 -1.19 17.80 7.22
N HIS A 54 -1.41 16.75 8.01
CA HIS A 54 -2.17 15.58 7.57
C HIS A 54 -3.62 15.93 7.23
N SER A 55 -4.25 16.86 8.00
CA SER A 55 -5.59 17.37 7.69
C SER A 55 -5.63 18.10 6.35
N GLU A 56 -4.71 19.04 6.13
CA GLU A 56 -4.61 19.77 4.86
C GLU A 56 -4.40 18.83 3.66
N LEU A 57 -3.54 17.81 3.83
CA LEU A 57 -3.27 16.81 2.77
C LEU A 57 -4.48 15.91 2.52
N LYS A 58 -5.25 15.57 3.56
CA LYS A 58 -6.51 14.83 3.42
C LYS A 58 -7.52 15.65 2.60
N ASP A 59 -7.73 16.93 2.96
CA ASP A 59 -8.67 17.81 2.26
C ASP A 59 -8.28 17.99 0.80
N LEU A 60 -6.97 18.18 0.52
CA LEU A 60 -6.44 18.24 -0.83
C LEU A 60 -6.69 16.92 -1.60
N ALA A 61 -6.45 15.78 -1.00
CA ALA A 61 -6.66 14.48 -1.64
C ALA A 61 -8.13 14.27 -1.99
N VAL A 62 -9.03 14.54 -1.04
CA VAL A 62 -10.49 14.44 -1.24
C VAL A 62 -10.95 15.41 -2.32
N GLY A 63 -10.47 16.65 -2.32
CA GLY A 63 -10.76 17.64 -3.37
C GLY A 63 -10.29 17.22 -4.76
N LEU A 64 -9.30 16.32 -4.84
CA LEU A 64 -8.79 15.72 -6.09
C LEU A 64 -9.44 14.36 -6.42
N GLY A 65 -10.49 13.96 -5.70
CA GLY A 65 -11.22 12.71 -5.92
C GLY A 65 -10.50 11.45 -5.44
N MET A 66 -9.49 11.58 -4.55
CA MET A 66 -8.76 10.46 -3.95
C MET A 66 -9.17 10.27 -2.49
N GLN A 67 -9.01 9.07 -1.99
CA GLN A 67 -8.97 8.83 -0.55
C GLN A 67 -7.59 9.20 0.03
N TYR A 68 -7.60 9.59 1.30
CA TYR A 68 -6.40 9.83 2.08
C TYR A 68 -6.30 8.86 3.25
N THR A 69 -5.12 8.31 3.50
CA THR A 69 -4.81 7.51 4.68
C THR A 69 -3.35 7.66 5.08
N ALA A 70 -2.96 7.05 6.18
CA ALA A 70 -1.56 6.97 6.56
C ALA A 70 -1.24 5.64 7.26
N SER A 71 0.05 5.30 7.28
CA SER A 71 0.57 4.23 8.13
C SER A 71 0.79 4.76 9.54
N ALA A 72 0.15 4.17 10.55
CA ALA A 72 0.45 4.45 11.94
C ALA A 72 1.72 3.72 12.36
N TRP A 73 2.66 4.44 12.99
CA TRP A 73 3.92 3.90 13.48
C TRP A 73 3.98 3.72 15.00
N ASP A 74 2.95 4.12 15.70
CA ASP A 74 2.73 3.99 17.13
C ASP A 74 1.23 4.17 17.45
N GLN A 75 0.84 3.89 18.68
CA GLN A 75 -0.55 3.99 19.10
C GLN A 75 -1.05 5.44 19.07
N GLU A 76 -0.26 6.43 19.52
CA GLU A 76 -0.64 7.85 19.47
C GLU A 76 -0.97 8.27 18.03
N SER A 77 -0.14 7.87 17.07
CA SER A 77 -0.38 8.13 15.64
C SER A 77 -1.62 7.42 15.09
N TYR A 78 -1.94 6.22 15.60
CA TYR A 78 -3.18 5.52 15.26
C TYR A 78 -4.39 6.32 15.74
N ASP A 79 -4.39 6.74 17.01
CA ASP A 79 -5.49 7.50 17.62
C ASP A 79 -5.70 8.84 16.90
N GLU A 80 -4.62 9.58 16.60
CA GLU A 80 -4.68 10.81 15.81
C GLU A 80 -5.28 10.60 14.40
N LEU A 81 -4.99 9.48 13.74
CA LEU A 81 -5.56 9.16 12.44
C LEU A 81 -7.04 8.78 12.52
N VAL A 82 -7.47 8.12 13.62
CA VAL A 82 -8.89 7.88 13.89
C VAL A 82 -9.63 9.20 14.05
N GLU A 83 -9.10 10.11 14.88
CA GLU A 83 -9.68 11.44 15.10
C GLU A 83 -9.71 12.28 13.81
N LEU A 84 -8.69 12.15 12.96
CA LEU A 84 -8.63 12.79 11.65
C LEU A 84 -9.75 12.29 10.71
N GLY A 85 -10.34 11.13 10.98
CA GLY A 85 -11.41 10.54 10.18
C GLY A 85 -10.90 10.01 8.84
N VAL A 86 -9.78 9.27 8.83
CA VAL A 86 -9.34 8.53 7.65
C VAL A 86 -10.24 7.30 7.43
N PRO A 87 -10.43 6.82 6.18
CA PRO A 87 -11.35 5.71 5.91
C PRO A 87 -10.82 4.35 6.42
N TRP A 88 -9.54 4.20 6.64
CA TRP A 88 -8.84 3.01 7.15
C TRP A 88 -7.41 3.38 7.54
N ILE A 89 -6.76 2.54 8.32
CA ILE A 89 -5.38 2.78 8.79
C ILE A 89 -4.47 1.64 8.34
N LYS A 90 -3.25 1.98 7.93
CA LYS A 90 -2.23 0.99 7.57
C LYS A 90 -1.30 0.71 8.74
N ILE A 91 -1.03 -0.58 8.95
CA ILE A 91 0.04 -1.05 9.82
C ILE A 91 1.19 -1.55 8.92
N PRO A 92 2.37 -0.92 8.99
CA PRO A 92 3.51 -1.32 8.17
C PRO A 92 4.11 -2.64 8.67
N SER A 93 4.87 -3.33 7.81
CA SER A 93 5.53 -4.60 8.16
C SER A 93 6.41 -4.52 9.42
N ALA A 94 7.04 -3.36 9.66
CA ALA A 94 7.88 -3.15 10.82
C ALA A 94 7.13 -3.25 12.17
N LEU A 95 5.81 -3.13 12.16
CA LEU A 95 4.98 -3.09 13.36
C LEU A 95 3.88 -4.16 13.38
N ASN A 96 3.91 -5.08 12.44
CA ASN A 96 2.83 -6.05 12.27
C ASN A 96 2.65 -7.05 13.43
N LEU A 97 3.64 -7.18 14.31
CA LEU A 97 3.52 -7.92 15.58
C LEU A 97 3.25 -6.99 16.76
N SER A 98 3.88 -5.81 16.78
CA SER A 98 3.76 -4.91 17.93
C SER A 98 2.38 -4.26 18.01
N TRP A 99 1.71 -3.99 16.87
CA TRP A 99 0.36 -3.43 16.88
C TRP A 99 -0.68 -4.31 17.58
N LEU A 100 -0.49 -5.63 17.62
CA LEU A 100 -1.34 -6.56 18.35
C LEU A 100 -1.36 -6.31 19.88
N ARG A 101 -0.37 -5.58 20.38
CA ARG A 101 -0.23 -5.21 21.80
C ARG A 101 -0.72 -3.79 22.08
N TRP A 102 -1.12 -3.04 21.05
CA TRP A 102 -1.69 -1.71 21.24
C TRP A 102 -3.09 -1.86 21.85
N ASN A 103 -3.44 -0.96 22.76
CA ASN A 103 -4.77 -0.96 23.36
C ASN A 103 -5.79 -0.31 22.40
N LEU A 104 -5.98 -0.96 21.25
CA LEU A 104 -6.89 -0.45 20.23
C LEU A 104 -8.31 -0.92 20.48
N GLN A 105 -9.25 0.03 20.42
CA GLN A 105 -10.62 -0.26 20.06
C GLN A 105 -10.72 -0.10 18.55
N PRO A 106 -10.73 -1.18 17.76
CA PRO A 106 -10.75 -1.06 16.32
C PRO A 106 -12.09 -0.47 15.88
N VAL A 107 -12.05 0.81 15.52
CA VAL A 107 -13.23 1.56 15.03
C VAL A 107 -13.20 1.75 13.50
N LEU A 108 -12.07 1.46 12.87
CA LEU A 108 -11.83 1.58 11.44
C LEU A 108 -11.22 0.30 10.87
N PRO A 109 -11.45 -0.01 9.58
CA PRO A 109 -10.72 -1.08 8.91
C PRO A 109 -9.20 -0.88 9.02
N VAL A 110 -8.49 -1.97 9.27
CA VAL A 110 -7.03 -1.97 9.37
C VAL A 110 -6.44 -2.76 8.22
N HIS A 111 -5.46 -2.18 7.57
CA HIS A 111 -4.68 -2.81 6.50
C HIS A 111 -3.30 -3.16 7.04
N VAL A 112 -2.91 -4.45 7.09
CA VAL A 112 -1.64 -4.89 7.68
C VAL A 112 -0.74 -5.57 6.66
N SER A 113 0.52 -5.12 6.56
CA SER A 113 1.53 -5.78 5.73
C SER A 113 2.21 -6.92 6.48
N LEU A 114 2.39 -8.07 5.79
CA LEU A 114 2.92 -9.31 6.36
C LEU A 114 4.41 -9.52 6.10
N GLY A 115 5.13 -8.52 5.61
CA GLY A 115 6.58 -8.61 5.42
C GLY A 115 7.35 -8.79 6.73
N MET A 116 8.58 -9.30 6.64
CA MET A 116 9.49 -9.54 7.78
C MET A 116 8.90 -10.47 8.84
N THR A 117 8.14 -11.48 8.45
CA THR A 117 7.52 -12.46 9.36
C THR A 117 7.96 -13.87 9.06
N THR A 118 8.17 -14.67 10.10
CA THR A 118 8.17 -16.13 10.03
C THR A 118 6.75 -16.64 9.78
N ILE A 119 6.60 -17.93 9.47
CA ILE A 119 5.26 -18.53 9.28
C ILE A 119 4.44 -18.52 10.57
N GLN A 120 5.08 -18.70 11.74
CA GLN A 120 4.42 -18.63 13.03
C GLN A 120 3.90 -17.23 13.33
N GLU A 121 4.73 -16.21 13.19
CA GLU A 121 4.36 -14.82 13.40
C GLU A 121 3.25 -14.38 12.43
N ARG A 122 3.33 -14.82 11.17
CA ARG A 122 2.28 -14.56 10.19
C ARG A 122 0.95 -15.17 10.61
N ASN A 123 0.95 -16.40 11.06
CA ASN A 123 -0.26 -17.05 11.56
C ASN A 123 -0.82 -16.35 12.79
N GLU A 124 0.02 -15.93 13.75
CA GLU A 124 -0.38 -15.13 14.90
C GLU A 124 -1.09 -13.83 14.45
N ILE A 125 -0.52 -13.09 13.52
CA ILE A 125 -1.14 -11.89 12.97
C ILE A 125 -2.49 -12.22 12.34
N LEU A 126 -2.54 -13.21 11.44
CA LEU A 126 -3.74 -13.56 10.69
C LEU A 126 -4.86 -14.13 11.57
N ASP A 127 -4.53 -14.78 12.68
CA ASP A 127 -5.54 -15.26 13.64
C ASP A 127 -6.14 -14.11 14.44
N ASN A 128 -5.40 -13.04 14.67
CA ASN A 128 -5.88 -11.81 15.29
C ASN A 128 -6.58 -10.85 14.31
N CYS A 129 -6.53 -11.12 13.00
CA CYS A 129 -7.21 -10.32 11.97
C CYS A 129 -8.70 -10.67 11.79
N LYS A 130 -9.29 -11.42 12.69
CA LYS A 130 -10.71 -11.82 12.63
C LYS A 130 -11.53 -10.84 13.45
N GLY A 131 -12.46 -10.14 12.82
CA GLY A 131 -13.31 -9.19 13.55
C GLY A 131 -14.02 -8.18 12.66
N ASP A 132 -14.75 -7.31 13.32
CA ASP A 132 -15.38 -6.13 12.76
C ASP A 132 -14.89 -4.91 13.57
N PRO A 133 -14.32 -3.89 12.96
CA PRO A 133 -14.13 -3.69 11.52
C PRO A 133 -13.11 -4.67 10.89
N PRO A 134 -13.20 -4.89 9.55
CA PRO A 134 -12.40 -5.90 8.88
C PRO A 134 -10.91 -5.54 8.81
N VAL A 135 -10.07 -6.55 8.94
CA VAL A 135 -8.63 -6.42 8.67
C VAL A 135 -8.32 -6.93 7.26
N VAL A 136 -7.52 -6.17 6.52
CA VAL A 136 -7.07 -6.51 5.16
C VAL A 136 -5.58 -6.86 5.21
N PRO A 137 -5.18 -8.13 5.12
CA PRO A 137 -3.77 -8.50 5.06
C PRO A 137 -3.18 -8.25 3.68
N TYR A 138 -1.91 -7.85 3.64
CA TYR A 138 -1.16 -7.62 2.40
C TYR A 138 0.00 -8.62 2.28
N ALA A 139 0.04 -9.34 1.15
CA ALA A 139 1.26 -10.00 0.74
C ALA A 139 2.33 -8.93 0.51
N CYS A 140 3.50 -9.11 1.12
CA CYS A 140 4.55 -8.10 1.13
C CYS A 140 5.91 -8.72 1.43
N THR A 141 6.93 -8.31 0.68
CA THR A 141 8.35 -8.51 1.01
C THR A 141 8.99 -7.15 1.23
N SER A 142 9.58 -6.95 2.41
CA SER A 142 10.11 -5.65 2.85
C SER A 142 11.61 -5.52 2.55
N THR A 143 11.98 -5.60 1.28
CA THR A 143 13.29 -5.25 0.73
C THR A 143 13.12 -4.14 -0.32
N TYR A 144 14.03 -3.17 -0.39
CA TYR A 144 13.86 -1.93 -1.14
C TYR A 144 15.09 -1.60 -2.03
N PRO A 145 15.12 -1.96 -3.33
CA PRO A 145 14.10 -2.70 -4.09
C PRO A 145 14.09 -4.20 -3.78
N CYS A 146 12.92 -4.84 -4.00
CA CYS A 146 12.75 -6.28 -3.91
C CYS A 146 13.06 -6.93 -5.27
N ASN A 147 13.76 -8.08 -5.28
CA ASN A 147 13.92 -8.88 -6.49
C ASN A 147 12.60 -9.57 -6.85
N ASN A 148 12.45 -9.93 -8.13
CA ASN A 148 11.21 -10.55 -8.58
C ASN A 148 10.98 -11.93 -7.93
N GLU A 149 12.03 -12.73 -7.79
CA GLU A 149 12.01 -14.06 -7.16
C GLU A 149 11.63 -14.01 -5.67
N ASP A 150 11.85 -12.87 -5.01
CA ASP A 150 11.56 -12.65 -3.58
C ASP A 150 10.17 -12.04 -3.34
N THR A 151 9.36 -11.90 -4.39
CA THR A 151 8.04 -11.23 -4.28
C THR A 151 6.92 -12.17 -3.82
N TYR A 152 7.06 -13.47 -4.00
CA TYR A 152 6.16 -14.54 -3.51
C TYR A 152 4.67 -14.31 -3.80
N LEU A 153 4.29 -14.08 -5.05
CA LEU A 153 2.91 -13.75 -5.44
C LEU A 153 1.87 -14.79 -5.04
N LEU A 154 2.26 -16.07 -4.88
CA LEU A 154 1.34 -17.14 -4.47
C LEU A 154 0.84 -17.00 -3.03
N GLU A 155 1.39 -16.11 -2.22
CA GLU A 155 0.83 -15.70 -0.93
C GLU A 155 -0.57 -15.11 -1.07
N ILE A 156 -0.86 -14.44 -2.20
CA ILE A 156 -2.15 -13.76 -2.41
C ILE A 156 -3.31 -14.75 -2.43
N PRO A 157 -3.32 -15.82 -3.27
CA PRO A 157 -4.39 -16.80 -3.23
C PRO A 157 -4.46 -17.57 -1.89
N GLU A 158 -3.35 -17.75 -1.16
CA GLU A 158 -3.39 -18.33 0.18
C GLU A 158 -4.15 -17.42 1.16
N LEU A 159 -3.87 -16.13 1.15
CA LEU A 159 -4.60 -15.14 1.96
C LEU A 159 -6.08 -15.07 1.55
N LYS A 160 -6.38 -15.17 0.25
CA LYS A 160 -7.76 -15.14 -0.27
C LYS A 160 -8.63 -16.30 0.24
N ARG A 161 -8.05 -17.44 0.63
CA ARG A 161 -8.80 -18.55 1.25
C ARG A 161 -9.33 -18.19 2.64
N ARG A 162 -8.70 -17.23 3.31
CA ARG A 162 -9.02 -16.84 4.71
C ARG A 162 -9.74 -15.50 4.79
N PHE A 163 -9.50 -14.59 3.84
CA PHE A 163 -9.96 -13.20 3.89
C PHE A 163 -10.71 -12.82 2.59
N SER A 164 -11.83 -12.14 2.73
CA SER A 164 -12.62 -11.63 1.58
C SER A 164 -11.86 -10.55 0.78
N LYS A 165 -11.06 -9.73 1.47
CA LYS A 165 -10.20 -8.71 0.86
C LYS A 165 -8.74 -8.97 1.25
N VAL A 166 -7.86 -8.86 0.28
CA VAL A 166 -6.41 -8.93 0.48
C VAL A 166 -5.73 -7.86 -0.36
N GLY A 167 -4.56 -7.41 0.06
CA GLY A 167 -3.74 -6.45 -0.66
C GLY A 167 -2.40 -7.05 -1.09
N PHE A 168 -1.71 -6.29 -1.93
CA PHE A 168 -0.31 -6.52 -2.31
C PHE A 168 0.46 -5.22 -2.13
N SER A 169 1.57 -5.27 -1.39
CA SER A 169 2.49 -4.14 -1.22
C SER A 169 3.82 -4.49 -1.89
N GLY A 170 4.02 -3.91 -3.07
CA GLY A 170 5.13 -4.24 -3.95
C GLY A 170 6.28 -3.25 -3.87
N HIS A 171 7.52 -3.77 -3.73
CA HIS A 171 8.76 -2.99 -3.70
C HIS A 171 9.71 -3.38 -4.86
N HIS A 172 9.22 -4.21 -5.80
CA HIS A 172 9.94 -4.63 -7.00
C HIS A 172 10.07 -3.50 -8.03
N ARG A 173 10.97 -3.68 -8.98
CA ARG A 173 11.11 -2.77 -10.13
C ARG A 173 10.08 -3.11 -11.21
N GLY A 174 9.55 -2.07 -11.87
CA GLY A 174 8.51 -2.24 -12.90
C GLY A 174 7.12 -2.42 -12.30
N ILE A 175 6.16 -2.88 -13.12
CA ILE A 175 4.73 -2.98 -12.77
C ILE A 175 4.11 -4.35 -13.11
N ALA A 176 4.87 -5.27 -13.70
CA ALA A 176 4.33 -6.55 -14.16
C ALA A 176 3.79 -7.41 -13.00
N LEU A 177 4.49 -7.40 -11.85
CA LEU A 177 4.07 -8.18 -10.69
C LEU A 177 2.83 -7.62 -10.01
N ASP A 178 2.58 -6.31 -10.13
CA ASP A 178 1.33 -5.68 -9.65
C ASP A 178 0.12 -6.20 -10.42
N ILE A 179 0.25 -6.34 -11.75
CA ILE A 179 -0.80 -6.93 -12.60
C ILE A 179 -1.00 -8.42 -12.25
N GLY A 180 0.10 -9.16 -12.06
CA GLY A 180 0.04 -10.55 -11.57
C GLY A 180 -0.66 -10.67 -10.23
N ALA A 181 -0.35 -9.78 -9.27
CA ALA A 181 -0.98 -9.72 -7.97
C ALA A 181 -2.49 -9.47 -8.05
N PHE A 182 -2.91 -8.52 -8.90
CA PHE A 182 -4.33 -8.27 -9.16
C PHE A 182 -5.04 -9.50 -9.72
N LEU A 183 -4.47 -10.17 -10.72
CA LEU A 183 -5.04 -11.38 -11.32
C LEU A 183 -5.13 -12.55 -10.33
N LEU A 184 -4.23 -12.62 -9.36
CA LEU A 184 -4.27 -13.60 -8.27
C LEU A 184 -5.25 -13.23 -7.15
N GLY A 185 -5.91 -12.08 -7.23
CA GLY A 185 -7.00 -11.68 -6.35
C GLY A 185 -6.68 -10.58 -5.33
N ALA A 186 -5.55 -9.90 -5.46
CA ALA A 186 -5.30 -8.70 -4.66
C ALA A 186 -6.29 -7.59 -5.07
N GLY A 187 -7.12 -7.15 -4.14
CA GLY A 187 -8.08 -6.06 -4.34
C GLY A 187 -7.50 -4.68 -4.08
N VAL A 188 -6.31 -4.60 -3.52
CA VAL A 188 -5.56 -3.35 -3.27
C VAL A 188 -4.12 -3.56 -3.69
N ILE A 189 -3.61 -2.65 -4.52
CA ILE A 189 -2.20 -2.61 -4.93
C ILE A 189 -1.57 -1.37 -4.33
N GLU A 190 -0.53 -1.56 -3.52
CA GLU A 190 0.22 -0.49 -2.86
C GLU A 190 1.62 -0.38 -3.44
N ARG A 191 2.01 0.82 -3.84
CA ARG A 191 3.36 1.12 -4.33
C ARG A 191 3.88 2.42 -3.74
N HIS A 192 5.17 2.46 -3.44
CA HIS A 192 5.86 3.71 -3.18
C HIS A 192 5.85 4.59 -4.43
N PHE A 193 5.67 5.89 -4.23
CA PHE A 193 5.63 6.89 -5.29
C PHE A 193 6.63 8.01 -5.01
N THR A 194 7.33 8.46 -6.04
CA THR A 194 8.26 9.58 -5.99
C THR A 194 8.18 10.42 -7.26
N LEU A 195 8.58 11.67 -7.18
CA LEU A 195 8.76 12.51 -8.37
C LEU A 195 10.14 12.31 -9.01
N ASP A 196 11.12 11.81 -8.23
CA ASP A 196 12.49 11.58 -8.68
C ASP A 196 13.09 10.39 -7.90
N ARG A 197 13.45 9.32 -8.60
CA ARG A 197 14.07 8.13 -8.03
C ARG A 197 15.52 8.35 -7.58
N ALA A 198 16.18 9.39 -8.09
CA ALA A 198 17.51 9.81 -7.66
C ALA A 198 17.45 10.75 -6.44
N GLY A 199 16.26 11.11 -5.97
CA GLY A 199 16.04 11.98 -4.83
C GLY A 199 16.66 11.44 -3.53
N LYS A 200 16.89 12.34 -2.59
CA LYS A 200 17.40 12.00 -1.27
C LYS A 200 16.33 11.27 -0.45
N GLY A 201 16.59 10.03 -0.04
CA GLY A 201 15.69 9.17 0.74
C GLY A 201 15.90 7.71 0.41
N THR A 202 15.61 6.82 1.37
CA THR A 202 15.92 5.38 1.26
C THR A 202 15.00 4.63 0.29
N ASP A 203 13.76 5.08 0.11
CA ASP A 203 12.71 4.33 -0.58
C ASP A 203 12.53 4.75 -2.05
N HIS A 204 13.19 5.85 -2.48
CA HIS A 204 13.06 6.39 -3.83
C HIS A 204 13.44 5.38 -4.91
N ALA A 205 14.49 4.57 -4.69
CA ALA A 205 14.96 3.59 -5.66
C ALA A 205 13.93 2.47 -5.98
N ALA A 206 13.06 2.15 -5.02
CA ALA A 206 11.97 1.17 -5.17
C ALA A 206 10.63 1.80 -5.58
N SER A 207 10.57 3.13 -5.62
CA SER A 207 9.34 3.89 -5.92
C SER A 207 9.04 3.94 -7.41
N LEU A 208 7.76 4.10 -7.74
CA LEU A 208 7.32 4.46 -9.09
C LEU A 208 7.38 5.98 -9.26
N GLU A 209 7.89 6.43 -10.40
CA GLU A 209 7.72 7.80 -10.86
C GLU A 209 6.37 7.99 -11.58
N PRO A 210 5.95 9.23 -11.88
CA PRO A 210 4.63 9.51 -12.45
C PRO A 210 4.28 8.66 -13.67
N GLU A 211 5.24 8.46 -14.59
CA GLU A 211 5.03 7.65 -15.79
C GLU A 211 4.76 6.17 -15.44
N GLY A 212 5.51 5.61 -14.49
CA GLY A 212 5.32 4.24 -14.00
C GLY A 212 3.97 4.05 -13.32
N LEU A 213 3.60 4.98 -12.42
CA LEU A 213 2.31 4.93 -11.73
C LEU A 213 1.13 5.09 -12.71
N LYS A 214 1.23 6.01 -13.67
CA LYS A 214 0.20 6.20 -14.69
C LYS A 214 -0.02 4.95 -15.55
N LYS A 215 1.07 4.28 -15.96
CA LYS A 215 0.99 2.99 -16.67
C LYS A 215 0.33 1.92 -15.82
N LEU A 216 0.74 1.78 -14.55
CA LEU A 216 0.15 0.83 -13.63
C LEU A 216 -1.36 1.04 -13.47
N CYS A 217 -1.80 2.26 -13.17
CA CYS A 217 -3.23 2.58 -13.01
C CYS A 217 -4.04 2.30 -14.29
N ARG A 218 -3.49 2.67 -15.46
CA ARG A 218 -4.11 2.38 -16.77
C ARG A 218 -4.25 0.88 -16.99
N ASP A 219 -3.20 0.12 -16.77
CA ASP A 219 -3.15 -1.31 -17.09
C ASP A 219 -4.03 -2.11 -16.12
N LEU A 220 -4.06 -1.77 -14.83
CA LEU A 220 -4.99 -2.37 -13.86
C LEU A 220 -6.45 -2.13 -14.27
N LYS A 221 -6.83 -0.90 -14.66
CA LYS A 221 -8.19 -0.60 -15.15
C LYS A 221 -8.54 -1.36 -16.43
N ALA A 222 -7.58 -1.49 -17.34
CA ALA A 222 -7.78 -2.27 -18.57
C ALA A 222 -8.00 -3.75 -18.28
N VAL A 223 -7.17 -4.36 -17.43
CA VAL A 223 -7.33 -5.76 -17.01
C VAL A 223 -8.65 -5.95 -16.26
N GLN A 224 -8.99 -5.05 -15.33
CA GLN A 224 -10.25 -5.10 -14.58
C GLN A 224 -11.47 -5.09 -15.53
N SER A 225 -11.46 -4.24 -16.54
CA SER A 225 -12.57 -4.16 -17.53
C SER A 225 -12.70 -5.41 -18.38
N ALA A 226 -11.58 -6.09 -18.64
CA ALA A 226 -11.50 -7.33 -19.40
C ALA A 226 -11.74 -8.61 -18.56
N TRP A 227 -11.70 -8.49 -17.21
CA TRP A 227 -11.82 -9.62 -16.28
C TRP A 227 -13.25 -10.12 -16.16
N LYS A 228 -13.76 -10.69 -17.27
CA LYS A 228 -15.13 -11.22 -17.39
C LYS A 228 -15.16 -12.40 -18.34
N ARG A 229 -16.14 -13.28 -18.17
CA ARG A 229 -16.37 -14.38 -19.11
C ARG A 229 -16.97 -13.85 -20.42
N LYS A 230 -16.63 -14.50 -21.53
CA LYS A 230 -17.33 -14.28 -22.80
C LYS A 230 -18.77 -14.74 -22.61
N PRO A 231 -19.79 -13.98 -23.10
CA PRO A 231 -21.18 -14.40 -23.06
C PRO A 231 -21.41 -15.65 -23.94
N ASP A 232 -22.45 -16.42 -23.62
CA ASP A 232 -22.84 -17.61 -24.41
C ASP A 232 -23.32 -17.21 -25.81
N ASP A 233 -24.04 -16.10 -25.91
CA ASP A 233 -24.45 -15.51 -27.17
C ASP A 233 -23.32 -14.76 -27.87
N LEU A 234 -23.53 -14.56 -29.20
CA LEU A 234 -22.57 -13.79 -30.00
C LEU A 234 -22.44 -12.34 -29.47
N PRO A 235 -21.26 -11.91 -29.10
CA PRO A 235 -21.05 -10.52 -28.67
C PRO A 235 -21.45 -9.54 -29.79
N ILE A 236 -22.13 -8.47 -29.41
CA ILE A 236 -22.57 -7.43 -30.37
C ILE A 236 -21.39 -6.91 -31.20
N SER A 237 -20.21 -6.77 -30.57
CA SER A 237 -18.97 -6.34 -31.23
C SER A 237 -18.47 -7.27 -32.33
N GLU A 238 -18.91 -8.55 -32.33
CA GLU A 238 -18.53 -9.55 -33.35
C GLU A 238 -19.55 -9.70 -34.47
N VAL A 239 -20.78 -9.17 -34.36
CA VAL A 239 -21.86 -9.36 -35.31
C VAL A 239 -21.48 -8.92 -36.73
N SER A 240 -20.94 -7.70 -36.87
CA SER A 240 -20.54 -7.15 -38.17
C SER A 240 -19.39 -7.92 -38.81
N ILE A 241 -18.43 -8.32 -38.01
CA ILE A 241 -17.26 -9.10 -38.45
C ILE A 241 -17.68 -10.51 -38.84
N ARG A 242 -18.58 -11.14 -38.05
CA ARG A 242 -19.13 -12.46 -38.39
C ARG A 242 -19.86 -12.45 -39.75
N LYS A 243 -20.74 -11.45 -39.97
CA LYS A 243 -21.41 -11.29 -41.26
C LYS A 243 -20.42 -11.11 -42.40
N LYS A 244 -19.38 -10.28 -42.24
CA LYS A 244 -18.38 -10.04 -43.27
C LYS A 244 -17.53 -11.28 -43.59
N LEU A 245 -17.09 -12.03 -42.56
CA LEU A 245 -16.12 -13.11 -42.74
C LEU A 245 -16.73 -14.50 -42.89
N LYS A 246 -17.91 -14.74 -42.31
CA LYS A 246 -18.55 -16.06 -42.35
C LYS A 246 -19.83 -16.09 -43.22
N GLY A 247 -20.31 -14.93 -43.68
CA GLY A 247 -21.56 -14.83 -44.45
C GLY A 247 -22.81 -15.16 -43.65
N LEU A 248 -22.74 -15.12 -42.29
CA LEU A 248 -23.83 -15.52 -41.38
C LEU A 248 -24.46 -14.32 -40.71
#